data_cdfc9eb135403ad7a1f47fd76e585be4
#
_entry.id   cdfc9eb135403ad7a1f47fd76e585be4
#
_cell.length_a   1.000
_cell.length_b   1.000
_cell.length_c   1.000
_cell.angle_alpha   90.00
_cell.angle_beta   90.00
_cell.angle_gamma   90.00
#
_symmetry.space_group_name_H-M   'P 1'
#
loop_
_entity.id
_entity.type
_entity.pdbx_description
1 polymer ?
#
loop_
_entity_poly.entity_id
_entity_poly.type
_entity_poly.pdbx_seq_one_letter_code
_entity_poly.pdbx_strand_id
1 'polypeptide(L)' 'LLAAQAGELLRALRYERALVYETLGKRRQARAELGKLYAEAPDYEDVAAGLGL' A
#
# COMPACT_ATOMS: atom_id res chain seq x y z
N LEU A 1 -14.38 2.13 16.88
CA LEU A 1 -13.64 0.95 17.18
C LEU A 1 -13.38 0.13 15.95
N LEU A 2 -14.42 -0.45 15.44
CA LEU A 2 -14.26 -1.40 14.34
C LEU A 2 -13.93 -0.69 13.03
N ALA A 3 -14.47 0.50 12.84
CA ALA A 3 -14.19 1.24 11.62
C ALA A 3 -12.71 1.60 11.51
N ALA A 4 -12.11 2.03 12.63
CA ALA A 4 -10.70 2.38 12.63
C ALA A 4 -9.84 1.13 12.38
N GLN A 5 -10.22 0.02 13.02
CA GLN A 5 -9.49 -1.22 12.82
C GLN A 5 -9.66 -1.74 11.41
N ALA A 6 -10.85 -1.60 10.85
CA ALA A 6 -11.08 -2.02 9.48
C ALA A 6 -10.22 -1.21 8.51
N GLY A 7 -10.08 0.08 8.76
CA GLY A 7 -9.23 0.92 7.92
C GLY A 7 -7.79 0.48 7.97
N GLU A 8 -7.30 0.12 9.17
CA GLU A 8 -5.93 -0.35 9.30
C GLU A 8 -5.73 -1.68 8.59
N LEU A 9 -6.71 -2.57 8.71
CA LEU A 9 -6.63 -3.85 8.02
C LEU A 9 -6.59 -3.68 6.51
N LEU A 10 -7.41 -2.77 6.00
CA LEU A 10 -7.43 -2.52 4.57
C LEU A 10 -6.09 -1.99 4.09
N ARG A 11 -5.47 -1.10 4.84
CA ARG A 11 -4.16 -0.58 4.48
C ARG A 11 -3.11 -1.67 4.50
N ALA A 12 -3.15 -2.53 5.51
CA ALA A 12 -2.20 -3.63 5.60
C ALA A 12 -2.36 -4.59 4.44
N LEU A 13 -3.59 -4.92 4.09
CA LEU A 13 -3.85 -5.81 2.96
C LEU A 13 -3.37 -5.19 1.65
N ARG A 14 -3.61 -3.91 1.49
CA ARG A 14 -3.20 -3.21 0.27
C ARG A 14 -1.69 -3.19 0.15
N TYR A 15 -1.01 -2.93 1.26
CA TYR A 15 0.45 -2.93 1.29
C TYR A 15 1.00 -4.31 0.95
N GLU A 16 0.44 -5.35 1.56
CA GLU A 16 0.85 -6.71 1.26
C GLU A 16 0.65 -7.05 -0.20
N ARG A 17 -0.49 -6.63 -0.75
CA ARG A 17 -0.78 -6.87 -2.15
C ARG A 17 0.26 -6.21 -3.05
N ALA A 18 0.67 -4.99 -2.68
CA ALA A 18 1.70 -4.30 -3.45
C ALA A 18 3.00 -5.09 -3.42
N LEU A 19 3.38 -5.62 -2.26
CA LEU A 19 4.60 -6.40 -2.15
C LEU A 19 4.52 -7.67 -2.99
N VAL A 20 3.37 -8.32 -3.00
CA VAL A 20 3.18 -9.51 -3.82
C VAL A 20 3.32 -9.17 -5.30
N TYR A 21 2.71 -8.06 -5.72
CA TYR A 21 2.84 -7.64 -7.10
C TYR A 21 4.30 -7.40 -7.48
N GLU A 22 5.06 -6.78 -6.58
CA GLU A 22 6.48 -6.54 -6.83
C GLU A 22 7.24 -7.85 -6.99
N THR A 23 6.95 -8.81 -6.11
CA THR A 23 7.57 -10.11 -6.18
C THR A 23 7.28 -10.80 -7.50
N LEU A 24 6.07 -10.60 -8.03
CA LEU A 24 5.67 -11.19 -9.29
C LEU A 24 6.15 -10.40 -10.49
N GLY A 25 6.81 -9.28 -10.28
CA GLY A 25 7.28 -8.43 -11.36
C GLY A 25 6.19 -7.55 -11.96
N LYS A 26 5.05 -7.44 -11.30
CA LYS A 26 3.92 -6.65 -11.79
C LYS A 26 4.02 -5.23 -11.22
N ARG A 27 4.97 -4.47 -11.74
CA ARG A 27 5.31 -3.17 -11.17
C ARG A 27 4.18 -2.16 -11.28
N ARG A 28 3.45 -2.18 -12.38
CA ARG A 28 2.34 -1.22 -12.57
C ARG A 28 1.28 -1.42 -11.50
N GLN A 29 0.91 -2.68 -11.26
CA GLN A 29 -0.08 -2.98 -10.24
C GLN A 29 0.44 -2.63 -8.85
N ALA A 30 1.71 -2.91 -8.59
CA ALA A 30 2.30 -2.57 -7.31
C ALA A 30 2.24 -1.06 -7.07
N ARG A 31 2.63 -0.27 -8.07
CA ARG A 31 2.60 1.18 -7.93
C ARG A 31 1.18 1.70 -7.75
N ALA A 32 0.21 1.07 -8.41
CA ALA A 32 -1.19 1.48 -8.24
C ALA A 32 -1.63 1.29 -6.80
N GLU A 33 -1.28 0.16 -6.19
CA GLU A 33 -1.64 -0.08 -4.79
C GLU A 33 -0.93 0.89 -3.87
N LEU A 34 0.36 1.08 -4.08
CA LEU A 34 1.13 2.01 -3.25
C LEU A 34 0.62 3.44 -3.39
N GLY A 35 0.22 3.82 -4.61
CA GLY A 35 -0.32 5.15 -4.84
C GLY A 35 -1.59 5.39 -4.05
N LYS A 36 -2.46 4.40 -3.99
CA LYS A 36 -3.69 4.50 -3.20
C LYS A 36 -3.37 4.65 -1.73
N LEU A 37 -2.40 3.87 -1.24
CA LEU A 37 -1.98 3.98 0.15
C LEU A 37 -1.39 5.36 0.44
N TYR A 38 -0.57 5.86 -0.46
CA TYR A 38 0.04 7.16 -0.26
C TYR A 38 -1.01 8.26 -0.19
N ALA A 39 -2.05 8.15 -1.00
CA ALA A 39 -3.13 9.13 -0.99
C ALA A 39 -3.87 9.12 0.34
N GLU A 40 -4.04 7.95 0.95
CA GLU A 40 -4.75 7.81 2.22
C GLU A 40 -3.85 8.09 3.42
N ALA A 41 -2.64 7.56 3.39
CA ALA A 41 -1.73 7.60 4.52
C ALA A 41 -0.30 7.71 3.99
N PRO A 42 0.15 8.92 3.67
CA PRO A 42 1.48 9.09 3.04
C PRO A 42 2.63 8.61 3.91
N ASP A 43 2.42 8.54 5.22
CA ASP A 43 3.48 8.10 6.13
C ASP A 43 3.34 6.63 6.52
N TYR A 44 2.48 5.89 5.84
CA TYR A 44 2.28 4.48 6.16
C TYR A 44 3.48 3.68 5.68
N GLU A 45 4.13 2.98 6.61
CA GLU A 45 5.29 2.15 6.31
C GLU A 45 6.27 2.92 5.44
N ASP A 46 6.82 2.29 4.41
CA ASP A 46 7.73 2.95 3.48
C ASP A 46 7.09 3.14 2.10
N VAL A 47 5.81 3.50 2.11
CA VAL A 47 5.04 3.67 0.86
C VAL A 47 5.70 4.72 -0.04
N ALA A 48 6.09 5.84 0.54
CA ALA A 48 6.74 6.89 -0.26
C ALA A 48 8.01 6.37 -0.92
N ALA A 49 8.82 5.62 -0.19
CA ALA A 49 10.03 5.06 -0.75
C ALA A 49 9.71 4.09 -1.88
N GLY A 50 8.66 3.29 -1.72
CA GLY A 50 8.25 2.37 -2.76
C GLY A 50 7.81 3.04 -4.03
N LEU A 51 7.35 4.29 -3.93
CA LEU A 51 6.96 5.09 -5.10
C LEU A 51 8.11 5.93 -5.64
N GLY A 52 9.25 5.93 -4.97
CA GLY A 52 10.39 6.73 -5.40
C GLY A 52 10.32 8.17 -4.97
N LEU A 53 9.55 8.45 -3.93
CA LEU A 53 9.38 9.83 -3.45
C LEU A 53 10.31 10.16 -2.30
#